data_17ef7f6191aff04c6b0e8fefccd4318a
#
_entry.id   17ef7f6191aff04c6b0e8fefccd4318a
#
_cell.length_a   1.000
_cell.length_b   1.000
_cell.length_c   1.000
_cell.angle_alpha   90.00
_cell.angle_beta   90.00
_cell.angle_gamma   90.00
#
_symmetry.space_group_name_H-M   'P 1'
#
loop_
_entity.id
_entity.type
_entity.pdbx_description
1 polymer ?
#
loop_
_entity_poly.entity_id
_entity_poly.type
_entity_poly.pdbx_seq_one_letter_code
_entity_poly.pdbx_strand_id
1 'polypeptide(L)'
;GQLFKGALLVMAVYLVAETLNMRTVTWLLNSLLQVGLLTLVVLFQPEIRRALERMGQTDQWAAKLFNVKGRYNDPSLKGAWRSAIIAICDAAERFSETKTGALIVLERNTNLSEIVRTGTPVNSAVNLEVLGTIFYEGTPLHDGAAIIENGRIKAAGCVLPLSNNLDLGKDMGTRHRACLGIAENSDAIAIVVSEETGIISM
;
A
#
# COMPACT_ATOMS: atom_id res chain seq x y z
N GLY A 1 13.29 26.15 -4.53
CA GLY A 1 13.24 26.61 -3.22
C GLY A 1 14.48 27.12 -2.57
N GLN A 2 14.36 27.43 -1.30
CA GLN A 2 15.43 28.02 -0.47
C GLN A 2 16.66 27.13 -0.32
N LEU A 3 16.49 25.81 -0.22
CA LEU A 3 17.60 24.83 -0.16
C LEU A 3 18.48 24.86 -1.42
N PHE A 4 17.88 25.02 -2.58
CA PHE A 4 18.63 25.10 -3.84
C PHE A 4 19.50 26.39 -3.91
N LYS A 5 18.96 27.51 -3.40
CA LYS A 5 19.71 28.77 -3.30
C LYS A 5 20.89 28.64 -2.34
N GLY A 6 20.72 27.96 -1.19
CA GLY A 6 21.79 27.68 -0.23
C GLY A 6 22.90 26.81 -0.83
N ALA A 7 22.54 25.73 -1.52
CA ALA A 7 23.51 24.86 -2.19
C ALA A 7 24.31 25.60 -3.28
N LEU A 8 23.64 26.44 -4.07
CA LEU A 8 24.27 27.23 -5.10
C LEU A 8 25.23 28.29 -4.52
N LEU A 9 24.86 28.90 -3.38
CA LEU A 9 25.73 29.83 -2.67
C LEU A 9 26.98 29.14 -2.15
N VAL A 10 26.88 27.97 -1.51
CA VAL A 10 28.03 27.19 -1.06
C VAL A 10 28.96 26.80 -2.21
N MET A 11 28.36 26.38 -3.35
CA MET A 11 29.10 26.08 -4.57
C MET A 11 29.86 27.31 -5.11
N ALA A 12 29.20 28.46 -5.12
CA ALA A 12 29.85 29.74 -5.56
C ALA A 12 31.01 30.13 -4.66
N VAL A 13 30.83 30.04 -3.34
CA VAL A 13 31.92 30.31 -2.35
C VAL A 13 33.10 29.34 -2.53
N TYR A 14 32.81 28.06 -2.79
CA TYR A 14 33.83 27.06 -3.08
C TYR A 14 34.68 27.42 -4.30
N LEU A 15 34.04 27.78 -5.42
CA LEU A 15 34.70 28.17 -6.68
C LEU A 15 35.56 29.44 -6.48
N VAL A 16 35.05 30.42 -5.75
CA VAL A 16 35.82 31.66 -5.43
C VAL A 16 37.02 31.34 -4.56
N ALA A 17 36.88 30.50 -3.52
CA ALA A 17 37.99 30.11 -2.65
C ALA A 17 39.09 29.33 -3.42
N GLU A 18 38.68 28.51 -4.40
CA GLU A 18 39.62 27.76 -5.26
C GLU A 18 40.37 28.71 -6.20
N THR A 19 39.71 29.65 -6.84
CA THR A 19 40.33 30.62 -7.76
C THR A 19 41.32 31.57 -7.01
N LEU A 20 41.00 31.92 -5.77
CA LEU A 20 41.87 32.75 -4.93
C LEU A 20 42.98 31.98 -4.19
N ASN A 21 43.13 30.66 -4.46
CA ASN A 21 44.10 29.78 -3.80
C ASN A 21 44.03 29.79 -2.27
N MET A 22 42.83 29.99 -1.70
CA MET A 22 42.64 30.01 -0.23
C MET A 22 42.59 28.59 0.35
N ARG A 23 43.72 27.93 0.51
CA ARG A 23 43.85 26.52 0.89
C ARG A 23 43.11 26.16 2.17
N THR A 24 43.10 27.03 3.18
CA THR A 24 42.43 26.79 4.46
C THR A 24 40.90 26.76 4.30
N VAL A 25 40.36 27.68 3.52
CA VAL A 25 38.91 27.80 3.25
C VAL A 25 38.45 26.61 2.41
N THR A 26 39.19 26.24 1.37
CA THR A 26 38.91 25.10 0.53
C THR A 26 38.93 23.78 1.31
N TRP A 27 39.94 23.61 2.20
CA TRP A 27 40.03 22.45 3.08
C TRP A 27 38.80 22.36 4.04
N LEU A 28 38.44 23.49 4.67
CA LEU A 28 37.29 23.55 5.58
C LEU A 28 35.98 23.22 4.84
N LEU A 29 35.76 23.80 3.66
CA LEU A 29 34.57 23.55 2.85
C LEU A 29 34.51 22.09 2.39
N ASN A 30 35.61 21.48 1.96
CA ASN A 30 35.66 20.07 1.62
C ASN A 30 35.31 19.17 2.81
N SER A 31 35.82 19.46 3.98
CA SER A 31 35.51 18.70 5.21
C SER A 31 34.00 18.85 5.55
N LEU A 32 33.46 20.06 5.44
CA LEU A 32 32.06 20.34 5.69
C LEU A 32 31.14 19.60 4.67
N LEU A 33 31.54 19.58 3.39
CA LEU A 33 30.81 18.89 2.34
C LEU A 33 30.82 17.37 2.54
N GLN A 34 31.96 16.79 2.97
CA GLN A 34 32.04 15.35 3.25
C GLN A 34 31.12 14.95 4.41
N VAL A 35 31.15 15.68 5.52
CA VAL A 35 30.29 15.44 6.67
C VAL A 35 28.83 15.69 6.31
N GLY A 36 28.56 16.76 5.55
CA GLY A 36 27.24 17.12 5.09
C GLY A 36 26.63 16.05 4.17
N LEU A 37 27.42 15.49 3.24
CA LEU A 37 27.00 14.42 2.37
C LEU A 37 26.65 13.14 3.15
N LEU A 38 27.51 12.77 4.12
CA LEU A 38 27.26 11.62 4.99
C LEU A 38 25.97 11.82 5.80
N THR A 39 25.81 13.00 6.39
CA THR A 39 24.60 13.35 7.15
C THR A 39 23.36 13.29 6.27
N LEU A 40 23.44 13.77 5.04
CA LEU A 40 22.35 13.74 4.07
C LEU A 40 21.95 12.29 3.72
N VAL A 41 22.93 11.41 3.48
CA VAL A 41 22.68 9.98 3.21
C VAL A 41 21.97 9.32 4.40
N VAL A 42 22.44 9.57 5.64
CA VAL A 42 21.82 9.02 6.85
C VAL A 42 20.42 9.58 7.06
N LEU A 43 20.22 10.88 6.84
CA LEU A 43 18.92 11.53 7.00
C LEU A 43 17.88 11.01 5.97
N PHE A 44 18.31 10.79 4.73
CA PHE A 44 17.43 10.30 3.65
C PHE A 44 17.41 8.77 3.52
N GLN A 45 18.11 8.05 4.40
CA GLN A 45 18.11 6.58 4.40
C GLN A 45 16.69 5.98 4.40
N PRO A 46 15.75 6.42 5.27
CA PRO A 46 14.39 5.87 5.26
C PRO A 46 13.61 6.20 3.98
N GLU A 47 13.82 7.39 3.40
CA GLU A 47 13.17 7.79 2.15
C GLU A 47 13.71 6.99 0.96
N ILE A 48 15.04 6.81 0.89
CA ILE A 48 15.70 6.00 -0.14
C ILE A 48 15.24 4.55 -0.02
N ARG A 49 15.17 4.01 1.21
CA ARG A 49 14.67 2.66 1.45
C ARG A 49 13.24 2.50 0.95
N ARG A 50 12.33 3.41 1.32
CA ARG A 50 10.93 3.40 0.85
C ARG A 50 10.83 3.55 -0.66
N ALA A 51 11.68 4.39 -1.27
CA ALA A 51 11.71 4.56 -2.72
C ALA A 51 12.18 3.28 -3.43
N LEU A 52 13.23 2.64 -2.91
CA LEU A 52 13.74 1.37 -3.44
C LEU A 52 12.74 0.22 -3.24
N GLU A 53 12.08 0.16 -2.09
CA GLU A 53 11.01 -0.82 -1.82
C GLU A 53 9.84 -0.62 -2.79
N ARG A 54 9.41 0.61 -3.04
CA ARG A 54 8.38 0.93 -4.05
C ARG A 54 8.84 0.61 -5.47
N MET A 55 10.09 0.86 -5.82
CA MET A 55 10.65 0.48 -7.12
C MET A 55 10.80 -1.04 -7.27
N GLY A 56 11.16 -1.76 -6.21
CA GLY A 56 11.23 -3.21 -6.18
C GLY A 56 9.87 -3.91 -6.20
N GLN A 57 8.83 -3.24 -5.72
CA GLN A 57 7.45 -3.74 -5.73
C GLN A 57 6.74 -3.50 -7.08
N THR A 58 7.26 -2.61 -7.90
CA THR A 58 6.68 -2.36 -9.22
C THR A 58 7.25 -3.38 -10.21
N ASP A 59 6.72 -4.59 -10.21
CA ASP A 59 6.95 -5.60 -11.28
C ASP A 59 6.66 -5.03 -12.70
N GLN A 60 6.06 -3.85 -12.78
CA GLN A 60 5.66 -3.24 -14.05
C GLN A 60 6.83 -2.82 -14.93
N TRP A 61 7.94 -2.29 -14.38
CA TRP A 61 9.05 -1.91 -15.22
C TRP A 61 9.95 -3.13 -15.54
N ALA A 62 10.11 -4.08 -14.62
CA ALA A 62 10.72 -5.37 -14.89
C ALA A 62 9.86 -6.17 -15.90
N ALA A 63 8.53 -6.17 -15.74
CA ALA A 63 7.59 -6.72 -16.70
C ALA A 63 7.64 -6.02 -18.08
N LYS A 64 7.89 -4.70 -18.12
CA LYS A 64 8.12 -3.94 -19.35
C LYS A 64 9.45 -4.28 -20.01
N LEU A 65 10.51 -4.47 -19.22
CA LEU A 65 11.84 -4.84 -19.74
C LEU A 65 11.92 -6.30 -20.17
N PHE A 66 11.27 -7.21 -19.44
CA PHE A 66 11.32 -8.66 -19.71
C PHE A 66 10.07 -9.21 -20.42
N ASN A 67 9.20 -8.34 -20.94
CA ASN A 67 7.99 -8.73 -21.70
C ASN A 67 7.09 -9.76 -20.99
N VAL A 68 6.96 -9.65 -19.66
CA VAL A 68 6.09 -10.51 -18.83
C VAL A 68 4.60 -10.10 -19.01
N LYS A 69 4.16 -9.96 -20.25
CA LYS A 69 2.73 -9.77 -20.62
C LYS A 69 1.88 -11.01 -20.38
N GLY A 70 2.49 -12.14 -19.96
CA GLY A 70 1.81 -13.43 -19.86
C GLY A 70 0.83 -13.57 -18.69
N ARG A 71 1.01 -12.83 -17.59
CA ARG A 71 0.25 -13.10 -16.35
C ARG A 71 -1.20 -12.62 -16.41
N TYR A 72 -1.47 -11.50 -17.09
CA TYR A 72 -2.83 -10.96 -17.22
C TYR A 72 -3.71 -11.65 -18.30
N ASN A 73 -3.10 -12.45 -19.18
CA ASN A 73 -3.81 -13.14 -20.26
C ASN A 73 -4.00 -14.64 -20.02
N ASP A 74 -3.63 -15.14 -18.85
CA ASP A 74 -3.89 -16.54 -18.49
C ASP A 74 -5.41 -16.78 -18.37
N PRO A 75 -6.00 -17.64 -19.21
CA PRO A 75 -7.42 -17.93 -19.17
C PRO A 75 -7.87 -18.51 -17.83
N SER A 76 -7.01 -19.25 -17.15
CA SER A 76 -7.25 -19.84 -15.84
C SER A 76 -7.41 -18.77 -14.76
N LEU A 77 -6.56 -17.74 -14.79
CA LEU A 77 -6.59 -16.62 -13.85
C LEU A 77 -7.84 -15.75 -14.08
N LYS A 78 -8.20 -15.50 -15.35
CA LYS A 78 -9.45 -14.80 -15.69
C LYS A 78 -10.68 -15.55 -15.19
N GLY A 79 -10.68 -16.87 -15.31
CA GLY A 79 -11.74 -17.73 -14.78
C GLY A 79 -11.84 -17.64 -13.26
N ALA A 80 -10.71 -17.73 -12.56
CA ALA A 80 -10.65 -17.61 -11.10
C ALA A 80 -11.16 -16.25 -10.61
N TRP A 81 -10.73 -15.15 -11.25
CA TRP A 81 -11.22 -13.79 -10.91
C TRP A 81 -12.72 -13.64 -11.17
N ARG A 82 -13.22 -14.17 -12.29
CA ARG A 82 -14.66 -14.11 -12.60
C ARG A 82 -15.51 -14.80 -11.54
N SER A 83 -15.11 -16.01 -11.15
CA SER A 83 -15.79 -16.76 -10.09
C SER A 83 -15.68 -16.05 -8.74
N ALA A 84 -14.50 -15.51 -8.41
CA ALA A 84 -14.29 -14.77 -7.18
C ALA A 84 -15.17 -13.51 -7.10
N ILE A 85 -15.25 -12.72 -8.18
CA ILE A 85 -16.06 -11.50 -8.23
C ILE A 85 -17.56 -11.85 -8.01
N ILE A 86 -18.08 -12.87 -8.67
CA ILE A 86 -19.47 -13.31 -8.48
C ILE A 86 -19.70 -13.67 -7.01
N ALA A 87 -18.84 -14.51 -6.43
CA ALA A 87 -18.96 -14.91 -5.03
C ALA A 87 -18.84 -13.75 -4.03
N ILE A 88 -18.02 -12.73 -4.35
CA ILE A 88 -17.90 -11.51 -3.53
C ILE A 88 -19.18 -10.68 -3.61
N CYS A 89 -19.79 -10.53 -4.80
CA CYS A 89 -21.05 -9.82 -4.97
C CYS A 89 -22.17 -10.51 -4.18
N ASP A 90 -22.31 -11.83 -4.33
CA ASP A 90 -23.30 -12.62 -3.60
C ASP A 90 -23.10 -12.52 -2.07
N ALA A 91 -21.85 -12.56 -1.62
CA ALA A 91 -21.52 -12.39 -0.21
C ALA A 91 -21.84 -10.97 0.29
N ALA A 92 -21.48 -9.93 -0.48
CA ALA A 92 -21.75 -8.54 -0.11
C ALA A 92 -23.25 -8.26 0.00
N GLU A 93 -24.06 -8.78 -0.94
CA GLU A 93 -25.53 -8.69 -0.91
C GLU A 93 -26.08 -9.32 0.37
N ARG A 94 -25.66 -10.56 0.66
CA ARG A 94 -26.10 -11.27 1.86
C ARG A 94 -25.67 -10.57 3.15
N PHE A 95 -24.43 -10.04 3.19
CA PHE A 95 -23.94 -9.29 4.36
C PHE A 95 -24.68 -7.97 4.53
N SER A 96 -25.09 -7.32 3.44
CA SER A 96 -25.94 -6.15 3.47
C SER A 96 -27.31 -6.45 4.11
N GLU A 97 -27.96 -7.54 3.70
CA GLU A 97 -29.25 -7.96 4.26
C GLU A 97 -29.18 -8.33 5.74
N THR A 98 -28.11 -9.03 6.14
CA THR A 98 -27.91 -9.48 7.52
C THR A 98 -27.20 -8.46 8.39
N LYS A 99 -26.78 -7.30 7.83
CA LYS A 99 -25.95 -6.28 8.50
C LYS A 99 -24.66 -6.86 9.08
N THR A 100 -24.06 -7.79 8.35
CA THR A 100 -22.78 -8.36 8.73
C THR A 100 -21.65 -7.46 8.24
N GLY A 101 -20.85 -6.94 9.18
CA GLY A 101 -19.70 -6.08 8.85
C GLY A 101 -18.62 -6.88 8.12
N ALA A 102 -18.22 -6.41 6.93
CA ALA A 102 -17.19 -7.07 6.14
C ALA A 102 -16.24 -6.05 5.48
N LEU A 103 -14.98 -6.44 5.31
CA LEU A 103 -13.97 -5.68 4.59
C LEU A 103 -13.17 -6.62 3.70
N ILE A 104 -13.35 -6.50 2.39
CA ILE A 104 -12.73 -7.37 1.37
C ILE A 104 -11.84 -6.50 0.49
N VAL A 105 -10.58 -6.90 0.32
CA VAL A 105 -9.60 -6.17 -0.48
C VAL A 105 -9.08 -7.05 -1.60
N LEU A 106 -9.20 -6.57 -2.83
CA LEU A 106 -8.72 -7.25 -4.03
C LEU A 106 -7.37 -6.64 -4.41
N GLU A 107 -6.32 -7.43 -4.34
CA GLU A 107 -4.98 -7.05 -4.78
C GLU A 107 -4.95 -6.85 -6.29
N ARG A 108 -4.33 -5.76 -6.75
CA ARG A 108 -4.13 -5.47 -8.17
C ARG A 108 -2.64 -5.44 -8.50
N ASN A 109 -2.11 -4.26 -8.80
CA ASN A 109 -0.70 -4.11 -9.18
C ASN A 109 0.20 -3.87 -7.97
N THR A 110 -0.33 -3.23 -6.93
CA THR A 110 0.39 -2.99 -5.68
C THR A 110 0.38 -4.26 -4.85
N ASN A 111 1.56 -4.77 -4.52
CA ASN A 111 1.71 -5.95 -3.69
C ASN A 111 1.31 -5.67 -2.23
N LEU A 112 0.41 -6.49 -1.69
CA LEU A 112 -0.10 -6.37 -0.33
C LEU A 112 0.52 -7.38 0.65
N SER A 113 1.68 -7.96 0.32
CA SER A 113 2.32 -9.01 1.14
C SER A 113 2.57 -8.59 2.59
N GLU A 114 2.89 -7.31 2.85
CA GLU A 114 3.08 -6.81 4.21
C GLU A 114 1.76 -6.83 5.01
N ILE A 115 0.65 -6.51 4.35
CA ILE A 115 -0.69 -6.57 4.95
C ILE A 115 -1.10 -8.02 5.18
N VAL A 116 -0.88 -8.90 4.20
CA VAL A 116 -1.15 -10.34 4.29
C VAL A 116 -0.44 -10.99 5.50
N ARG A 117 0.78 -10.56 5.81
CA ARG A 117 1.55 -11.05 6.98
C ARG A 117 0.94 -10.70 8.32
N THR A 118 0.10 -9.67 8.39
CA THR A 118 -0.59 -9.28 9.63
C THR A 118 -1.78 -10.18 9.96
N GLY A 119 -2.30 -10.91 8.97
CA GLY A 119 -3.46 -11.77 9.10
C GLY A 119 -3.12 -13.26 9.15
N THR A 120 -4.15 -14.07 9.19
CA THR A 120 -4.07 -15.52 9.18
C THR A 120 -4.17 -16.04 7.74
N PRO A 121 -3.19 -16.86 7.25
CA PRO A 121 -3.26 -17.46 5.92
C PRO A 121 -4.45 -18.40 5.78
N VAL A 122 -5.26 -18.21 4.75
CA VAL A 122 -6.45 -19.02 4.44
C VAL A 122 -6.23 -19.88 3.19
N ASN A 123 -5.67 -19.29 2.13
CA ASN A 123 -5.34 -19.93 0.85
C ASN A 123 -6.49 -20.75 0.22
N SER A 124 -7.74 -20.26 0.32
CA SER A 124 -8.93 -20.93 -0.22
C SER A 124 -9.48 -20.28 -1.49
N ALA A 125 -10.35 -21.01 -2.19
CA ALA A 125 -11.20 -20.40 -3.22
C ALA A 125 -12.15 -19.39 -2.58
N VAL A 126 -12.52 -18.35 -3.34
CA VAL A 126 -13.54 -17.39 -2.89
C VAL A 126 -14.91 -18.03 -3.11
N ASN A 127 -15.66 -18.19 -2.04
CA ASN A 127 -17.06 -18.59 -2.08
C ASN A 127 -17.82 -17.97 -0.90
N LEU A 128 -19.14 -17.99 -1.00
CA LEU A 128 -20.04 -17.36 -0.04
C LEU A 128 -19.88 -17.95 1.37
N GLU A 129 -19.71 -19.27 1.48
CA GLU A 129 -19.63 -19.99 2.74
C GLU A 129 -18.35 -19.66 3.51
N VAL A 130 -17.22 -19.59 2.79
CA VAL A 130 -15.94 -19.24 3.40
C VAL A 130 -15.93 -17.76 3.82
N LEU A 131 -16.39 -16.85 2.97
CA LEU A 131 -16.52 -15.44 3.33
C LEU A 131 -17.48 -15.26 4.51
N GLY A 132 -18.62 -15.98 4.50
CA GLY A 132 -19.58 -15.98 5.59
C GLY A 132 -18.97 -16.49 6.91
N THR A 133 -18.10 -17.49 6.84
CA THR A 133 -17.39 -18.01 8.04
C THR A 133 -16.35 -17.00 8.54
N ILE A 134 -15.62 -16.36 7.63
CA ILE A 134 -14.61 -15.34 7.97
C ILE A 134 -15.26 -14.17 8.71
N PHE A 135 -16.33 -13.60 8.16
CA PHE A 135 -16.96 -12.40 8.69
C PHE A 135 -18.08 -12.67 9.70
N TYR A 136 -18.28 -13.94 10.09
CA TYR A 136 -19.21 -14.25 11.16
C TYR A 136 -18.74 -13.64 12.47
N GLU A 137 -19.61 -12.86 13.10
CA GLU A 137 -19.32 -12.15 14.35
C GLU A 137 -18.89 -13.13 15.45
N GLY A 138 -17.81 -12.77 16.16
CA GLY A 138 -17.23 -13.58 17.22
C GLY A 138 -16.20 -14.62 16.75
N THR A 139 -15.94 -14.79 15.44
CA THR A 139 -14.82 -15.61 14.96
C THR A 139 -13.50 -14.84 15.05
N PRO A 140 -12.35 -15.53 15.23
CA PRO A 140 -11.04 -14.86 15.28
C PRO A 140 -10.66 -14.11 13.98
N LEU A 141 -11.33 -14.39 12.85
CA LEU A 141 -10.99 -13.84 11.53
C LEU A 141 -11.87 -12.65 11.12
N HIS A 142 -12.95 -12.33 11.86
CA HIS A 142 -13.91 -11.31 11.45
C HIS A 142 -13.39 -9.89 11.67
N ASP A 143 -12.42 -9.71 12.56
CA ASP A 143 -11.82 -8.41 12.84
C ASP A 143 -10.61 -8.20 11.92
N GLY A 144 -10.82 -7.38 10.91
CA GLY A 144 -9.84 -7.09 9.87
C GLY A 144 -10.35 -7.33 8.45
N ALA A 145 -9.43 -7.35 7.49
CA ALA A 145 -9.75 -7.51 6.09
C ALA A 145 -9.46 -8.93 5.59
N ALA A 146 -10.26 -9.40 4.63
CA ALA A 146 -9.93 -10.54 3.78
C ALA A 146 -9.22 -10.06 2.52
N ILE A 147 -8.01 -10.53 2.27
CA ILE A 147 -7.20 -10.16 1.09
C ILE A 147 -7.36 -11.22 0.01
N ILE A 148 -7.78 -10.76 -1.17
CA ILE A 148 -7.95 -11.60 -2.37
C ILE A 148 -6.79 -11.36 -3.32
N GLU A 149 -5.99 -12.38 -3.54
CA GLU A 149 -4.87 -12.40 -4.48
C GLU A 149 -5.12 -13.46 -5.56
N ASN A 150 -5.00 -13.10 -6.84
CA ASN A 150 -5.18 -14.03 -7.97
C ASN A 150 -6.52 -14.82 -7.94
N GLY A 151 -7.61 -14.18 -7.49
CA GLY A 151 -8.93 -14.79 -7.39
C GLY A 151 -9.08 -15.81 -6.26
N ARG A 152 -8.21 -15.78 -5.25
CA ARG A 152 -8.25 -16.65 -4.06
C ARG A 152 -8.13 -15.82 -2.78
N ILE A 153 -8.76 -16.27 -1.71
CA ILE A 153 -8.58 -15.70 -0.37
C ILE A 153 -7.18 -16.06 0.10
N LYS A 154 -6.29 -15.08 0.20
CA LYS A 154 -4.91 -15.26 0.62
C LYS A 154 -4.80 -15.34 2.14
N ALA A 155 -5.37 -14.36 2.82
CA ALA A 155 -5.41 -14.26 4.27
C ALA A 155 -6.69 -13.54 4.72
N ALA A 156 -7.04 -13.70 5.99
CA ALA A 156 -8.14 -13.01 6.65
C ALA A 156 -7.70 -12.45 8.02
N GLY A 157 -8.48 -11.54 8.59
CA GLY A 157 -8.10 -10.84 9.80
C GLY A 157 -6.88 -9.91 9.59
N CYS A 158 -6.68 -9.41 8.37
CA CYS A 158 -5.54 -8.55 8.06
C CYS A 158 -5.77 -7.12 8.54
N VAL A 159 -4.73 -6.52 9.13
CA VAL A 159 -4.75 -5.14 9.63
C VAL A 159 -4.41 -4.18 8.49
N LEU A 160 -5.30 -3.23 8.21
CA LEU A 160 -5.09 -2.19 7.21
C LEU A 160 -4.70 -0.86 7.87
N PRO A 161 -3.99 0.01 7.14
CA PRO A 161 -3.79 1.39 7.57
C PRO A 161 -5.14 2.11 7.63
N LEU A 162 -5.34 2.92 8.65
CA LEU A 162 -6.53 3.77 8.76
C LEU A 162 -6.27 5.12 8.10
N SER A 163 -7.24 5.63 7.35
CA SER A 163 -7.19 7.01 6.87
C SER A 163 -7.20 8.00 8.03
N ASN A 164 -6.32 9.00 7.95
CA ASN A 164 -6.24 10.11 8.91
C ASN A 164 -7.01 11.36 8.42
N ASN A 165 -7.82 11.22 7.38
CA ASN A 165 -8.59 12.33 6.86
C ASN A 165 -9.64 12.77 7.89
N LEU A 166 -9.54 14.03 8.34
CA LEU A 166 -10.42 14.64 9.35
C LEU A 166 -11.79 15.06 8.78
N ASP A 167 -11.91 15.13 7.46
CA ASP A 167 -13.16 15.48 6.77
C ASP A 167 -14.16 14.32 6.69
N LEU A 168 -13.75 13.13 7.13
CA LEU A 168 -14.63 11.97 7.19
C LEU A 168 -15.67 12.16 8.31
N GLY A 169 -16.94 11.94 7.97
CA GLY A 169 -18.04 12.03 8.93
C GLY A 169 -17.77 11.18 10.18
N LYS A 170 -18.17 11.70 11.35
CA LYS A 170 -17.97 11.02 12.64
C LYS A 170 -18.65 9.65 12.71
N ASP A 171 -19.56 9.38 11.80
CA ASP A 171 -20.36 8.15 11.71
C ASP A 171 -19.67 7.03 10.88
N MET A 172 -18.45 7.28 10.37
CA MET A 172 -17.69 6.24 9.66
C MET A 172 -16.99 5.30 10.62
N GLY A 173 -17.42 4.04 10.65
CA GLY A 173 -16.79 2.96 11.43
C GLY A 173 -15.35 2.66 10.99
N THR A 174 -14.65 1.87 11.80
CA THR A 174 -13.23 1.52 11.60
C THR A 174 -12.99 0.85 10.26
N ARG A 175 -13.91 -0.03 9.78
CA ARG A 175 -13.80 -0.71 8.47
C ARG A 175 -13.84 0.27 7.29
N HIS A 176 -14.65 1.33 7.37
CA HIS A 176 -14.69 2.36 6.33
C HIS A 176 -13.39 3.17 6.29
N ARG A 177 -12.85 3.54 7.46
CA ARG A 177 -11.56 4.24 7.56
C ARG A 177 -10.41 3.38 7.07
N ALA A 178 -10.46 2.06 7.29
CA ALA A 178 -9.50 1.11 6.76
C ALA A 178 -9.61 0.95 5.24
N CYS A 179 -10.83 0.93 4.70
CA CYS A 179 -11.09 0.92 3.26
C CYS A 179 -10.47 2.14 2.57
N LEU A 180 -10.68 3.33 3.13
CA LEU A 180 -10.07 4.56 2.61
C LEU A 180 -8.54 4.55 2.78
N GLY A 181 -8.04 4.08 3.92
CA GLY A 181 -6.60 4.03 4.18
C GLY A 181 -5.84 3.14 3.20
N ILE A 182 -6.41 2.01 2.78
CA ILE A 182 -5.79 1.17 1.75
C ILE A 182 -5.90 1.81 0.36
N ALA A 183 -7.02 2.47 0.03
CA ALA A 183 -7.20 3.16 -1.25
C ALA A 183 -6.24 4.35 -1.42
N GLU A 184 -5.90 5.06 -0.34
CA GLU A 184 -4.92 6.16 -0.34
C GLU A 184 -3.48 5.65 -0.60
N ASN A 185 -3.18 4.40 -0.25
CA ASN A 185 -1.82 3.85 -0.27
C ASN A 185 -1.56 2.81 -1.37
N SER A 186 -2.60 2.38 -2.09
CA SER A 186 -2.49 1.34 -3.13
C SER A 186 -3.54 1.53 -4.24
N ASP A 187 -3.40 0.73 -5.31
CA ASP A 187 -4.40 0.62 -6.37
C ASP A 187 -5.38 -0.56 -6.14
N ALA A 188 -5.38 -1.13 -4.93
CA ALA A 188 -6.29 -2.21 -4.56
C ALA A 188 -7.74 -1.73 -4.56
N ILE A 189 -8.65 -2.64 -4.85
CA ILE A 189 -10.09 -2.39 -4.72
C ILE A 189 -10.52 -2.89 -3.35
N ALA A 190 -11.10 -2.01 -2.54
CA ALA A 190 -11.61 -2.35 -1.22
C ALA A 190 -13.15 -2.24 -1.21
N ILE A 191 -13.81 -3.27 -0.70
CA ILE A 191 -15.26 -3.37 -0.56
C ILE A 191 -15.55 -3.47 0.93
N VAL A 192 -16.41 -2.59 1.43
CA VAL A 192 -16.83 -2.58 2.82
C VAL A 192 -18.35 -2.70 2.92
N VAL A 193 -18.81 -3.53 3.84
CA VAL A 193 -20.22 -3.62 4.24
C VAL A 193 -20.35 -3.12 5.67
N SER A 194 -21.24 -2.16 5.87
CA SER A 194 -21.50 -1.57 7.20
C SER A 194 -22.30 -2.54 8.08
N GLU A 195 -21.81 -2.79 9.29
CA GLU A 195 -22.54 -3.60 10.28
C GLU A 195 -23.74 -2.84 10.89
N GLU A 196 -23.75 -1.51 10.81
CA GLU A 196 -24.84 -0.70 11.35
C GLU A 196 -25.97 -0.53 10.34
N THR A 197 -25.62 -0.19 9.11
CA THR A 197 -26.59 0.19 8.06
C THR A 197 -26.81 -0.89 7.00
N GLY A 198 -25.86 -1.79 6.80
CA GLY A 198 -25.84 -2.75 5.69
C GLY A 198 -25.40 -2.12 4.36
N ILE A 199 -25.03 -0.83 4.34
CA ILE A 199 -24.61 -0.14 3.10
C ILE A 199 -23.30 -0.74 2.61
N ILE A 200 -23.26 -1.07 1.32
CA ILE A 200 -22.06 -1.51 0.61
C ILE A 200 -21.38 -0.29 0.00
N SER A 201 -20.07 -0.13 0.25
CA SER A 201 -19.25 0.93 -0.33
C SER A 201 -17.98 0.33 -0.95
N MET A 202 -17.44 0.99 -2.01
CA MET A 202 -16.26 0.53 -2.73
C MET A 202 -15.36 1.74 -3.07
#